data_87256490f4c24a44be74c8b7e9855ddf
#
_entry.id   87256490f4c24a44be74c8b7e9855ddf
#
_cell.length_a   1.000
_cell.length_b   1.000
_cell.length_c   1.000
_cell.angle_alpha   90.00
_cell.angle_beta   90.00
_cell.angle_gamma   90.00
#
_symmetry.space_group_name_H-M   'P 1'
#
loop_
_entity.id
_entity.type
_entity.pdbx_description
1 polymer ?
#
loop_
_entity_poly.entity_id
_entity_poly.type
_entity_poly.pdbx_seq_one_letter_code
_entity_poly.pdbx_strand_id
1 'polypeptide(L)'
;GLLLHLDIHLHRFEITHLQRAEQLSQKDTVSLEGNGLSKLYRRWVDAIAEEFVRTTRFDPLHQAATEQELYDRLPGVLAQLSQQSRVHFEMTGGSKVYHVTLTRDLIGNTARPVTQEMRRLIAGFCDRYDPGASGRVLLLTDRLARLPGVKNVLSRIENCKMIVLSAGSG
;
A
#
# COMPACT_ATOMS: atom_id res chain seq x y z
N GLY A 1 -11.38 24.60 1.76
CA GLY A 1 -11.34 23.15 1.76
C GLY A 1 -10.03 22.60 2.34
N LEU A 2 -10.04 21.38 2.79
CA LEU A 2 -8.90 20.70 3.40
C LEU A 2 -7.99 20.11 2.33
N LEU A 3 -6.70 20.38 2.41
CA LEU A 3 -5.68 19.83 1.50
C LEU A 3 -4.72 18.95 2.31
N LEU A 4 -4.70 17.66 2.04
CA LEU A 4 -3.83 16.69 2.71
C LEU A 4 -2.85 16.05 1.72
N HIS A 5 -1.59 16.05 2.09
CA HIS A 5 -0.56 15.26 1.40
C HIS A 5 -0.38 13.95 2.14
N LEU A 6 -0.44 12.84 1.40
CA LEU A 6 -0.35 11.47 1.92
C LEU A 6 0.88 10.80 1.34
N ASP A 7 1.72 10.27 2.21
CA ASP A 7 2.91 9.54 1.82
C ASP A 7 3.12 8.27 2.65
N ILE A 8 3.87 7.33 2.10
CA ILE A 8 4.29 6.13 2.80
C ILE A 8 5.81 5.97 2.71
N HIS A 9 6.42 5.79 3.85
CA HIS A 9 7.83 5.53 4.02
C HIS A 9 8.05 4.05 4.37
N LEU A 10 9.31 3.67 4.57
CA LEU A 10 9.65 2.28 4.89
C LEU A 10 8.94 1.79 6.16
N HIS A 11 8.89 2.63 7.20
CA HIS A 11 8.36 2.23 8.51
C HIS A 11 7.12 3.00 8.98
N ARG A 12 6.66 4.00 8.23
CA ARG A 12 5.50 4.81 8.60
C ARG A 12 4.66 5.25 7.41
N PHE A 13 3.40 5.50 7.67
CA PHE A 13 2.50 6.27 6.83
C PHE A 13 2.38 7.69 7.40
N GLU A 14 2.31 8.70 6.55
CA GLU A 14 2.35 10.10 6.95
C GLU A 14 1.25 10.90 6.28
N ILE A 15 0.59 11.77 7.07
CA ILE A 15 -0.38 12.75 6.62
C ILE A 15 0.15 14.13 6.95
N THR A 16 0.24 15.01 5.96
CA THR A 16 0.60 16.40 6.13
C THR A 16 -0.56 17.29 5.72
N HIS A 17 -1.02 18.15 6.62
CA HIS A 17 -1.99 19.20 6.32
C HIS A 17 -1.28 20.37 5.66
N LEU A 18 -1.67 20.67 4.44
CA LEU A 18 -1.14 21.80 3.67
C LEU A 18 -2.14 22.96 3.71
N GLN A 19 -1.65 24.14 4.02
CA GLN A 19 -2.42 25.36 3.94
C GLN A 19 -2.01 26.17 2.71
N ARG A 20 -3.00 26.61 1.94
CA ARG A 20 -2.78 27.51 0.80
C ARG A 20 -2.83 28.95 1.30
N ALA A 21 -1.66 29.63 1.27
CA ALA A 21 -1.51 31.06 1.45
C ALA A 21 -0.88 31.62 0.16
N GLU A 22 0.03 32.57 0.24
CA GLU A 22 0.84 33.01 -0.92
C GLU A 22 1.74 31.88 -1.44
N GLN A 23 2.18 31.00 -0.54
CA GLN A 23 2.87 29.74 -0.84
C GLN A 23 2.22 28.60 -0.06
N LEU A 24 2.36 27.35 -0.55
CA LEU A 24 1.97 26.18 0.19
C LEU A 24 2.83 26.04 1.45
N SER A 25 2.20 26.03 2.62
CA SER A 25 2.87 25.83 3.90
C SER A 25 2.32 24.61 4.60
N GLN A 26 3.20 23.89 5.30
CA GLN A 26 2.84 22.80 6.17
C GLN A 26 2.26 23.34 7.48
N LYS A 27 1.07 22.89 7.86
CA LYS A 27 0.40 23.28 9.08
C LYS A 27 0.53 22.26 10.19
N ASP A 28 0.35 20.99 9.86
CA ASP A 28 0.39 19.88 10.81
C ASP A 28 0.79 18.60 10.10
N THR A 29 1.45 17.70 10.81
CA THR A 29 1.84 16.39 10.33
C THR A 29 1.57 15.34 11.37
N VAL A 30 0.95 14.22 10.94
CA VAL A 30 0.72 13.05 11.78
C VAL A 30 1.28 11.82 11.08
N SER A 31 1.97 10.98 11.83
CA SER A 31 2.54 9.73 11.35
C SER A 31 1.88 8.54 12.03
N LEU A 32 1.66 7.47 11.28
CA LEU A 32 1.27 6.17 11.77
C LEU A 32 2.50 5.26 11.74
N GLU A 33 3.22 5.22 12.85
CA GLU A 33 4.43 4.41 13.01
C GLU A 33 4.10 2.91 12.93
N GLY A 34 5.01 2.13 12.36
CA GLY A 34 4.84 0.69 12.16
C GLY A 34 3.92 0.30 10.99
N ASN A 35 3.29 1.27 10.30
CA ASN A 35 2.43 1.04 9.13
C ASN A 35 3.06 1.61 7.85
N GLY A 36 4.29 1.21 7.58
CA GLY A 36 5.01 1.56 6.36
C GLY A 36 5.08 0.42 5.35
N LEU A 37 5.91 0.62 4.33
CA LEU A 37 6.12 -0.35 3.26
C LEU A 37 6.65 -1.70 3.76
N SER A 38 7.52 -1.71 4.77
CA SER A 38 8.09 -2.94 5.31
C SER A 38 7.03 -3.87 5.89
N LYS A 39 6.02 -3.31 6.57
CA LYS A 39 4.89 -4.10 7.10
C LYS A 39 4.03 -4.67 5.98
N LEU A 40 3.73 -3.88 4.95
CA LEU A 40 2.96 -4.35 3.79
C LEU A 40 3.70 -5.45 3.04
N TYR A 41 4.99 -5.26 2.77
CA TYR A 41 5.81 -6.24 2.07
C TYR A 41 5.90 -7.55 2.85
N ARG A 42 6.11 -7.49 4.16
CA ARG A 42 6.11 -8.68 5.02
C ARG A 42 4.79 -9.43 4.93
N ARG A 43 3.67 -8.75 5.03
CA ARG A 43 2.34 -9.37 4.92
C ARG A 43 2.13 -10.03 3.56
N TRP A 44 2.53 -9.39 2.46
CA TRP A 44 2.40 -9.96 1.13
C TRP A 44 3.32 -11.16 0.92
N VAL A 45 4.56 -11.10 1.40
CA VAL A 45 5.50 -12.23 1.37
C VAL A 45 4.95 -13.42 2.14
N ASP A 46 4.44 -13.21 3.35
CA ASP A 46 3.81 -14.26 4.16
C ASP A 46 2.61 -14.88 3.44
N ALA A 47 1.72 -14.07 2.85
CA ALA A 47 0.55 -14.55 2.13
C ALA A 47 0.91 -15.35 0.86
N ILE A 48 1.92 -14.93 0.12
CA ILE A 48 2.41 -15.66 -1.07
C ILE A 48 3.05 -16.98 -0.64
N ALA A 49 3.83 -16.99 0.43
CA ALA A 49 4.42 -18.20 0.97
C ALA A 49 3.35 -19.19 1.45
N GLU A 50 2.31 -18.73 2.12
CA GLU A 50 1.16 -19.55 2.51
C GLU A 50 0.48 -20.20 1.30
N GLU A 51 0.34 -19.46 0.20
CA GLU A 51 -0.22 -19.97 -1.05
C GLU A 51 0.64 -21.10 -1.64
N PHE A 52 1.97 -20.95 -1.62
CA PHE A 52 2.90 -22.03 -2.02
C PHE A 52 2.77 -23.25 -1.12
N VAL A 53 2.77 -23.07 0.20
CA VAL A 53 2.63 -24.19 1.15
C VAL A 53 1.30 -24.91 0.96
N ARG A 54 0.21 -24.15 0.82
CA ARG A 54 -1.13 -24.71 0.66
C ARG A 54 -1.28 -25.54 -0.59
N THR A 55 -0.72 -25.08 -1.72
CA THR A 55 -0.93 -25.70 -3.03
C THR A 55 0.15 -26.71 -3.43
N THR A 56 1.39 -26.51 -2.97
CA THR A 56 2.55 -27.28 -3.45
C THR A 56 3.36 -27.96 -2.36
N ARG A 57 3.11 -27.63 -1.08
CA ARG A 57 3.91 -28.03 0.09
C ARG A 57 5.34 -27.47 0.11
N PHE A 58 5.68 -26.58 -0.80
CA PHE A 58 6.93 -25.83 -0.79
C PHE A 58 6.78 -24.58 0.08
N ASP A 59 7.71 -24.37 1.00
CA ASP A 59 7.76 -23.16 1.82
C ASP A 59 8.94 -22.27 1.38
N PRO A 60 8.68 -21.15 0.67
CA PRO A 60 9.73 -20.22 0.25
C PRO A 60 10.48 -19.56 1.41
N LEU A 61 9.88 -19.52 2.61
CA LEU A 61 10.48 -18.88 3.78
C LEU A 61 11.38 -19.82 4.58
N HIS A 62 11.46 -21.10 4.18
CA HIS A 62 12.28 -22.07 4.89
C HIS A 62 13.80 -21.84 4.71
N GLN A 63 14.19 -21.20 3.61
CA GLN A 63 15.58 -20.85 3.32
C GLN A 63 15.72 -19.37 3.03
N ALA A 64 16.78 -18.77 3.55
CA ALA A 64 17.04 -17.33 3.38
C ALA A 64 17.14 -16.90 1.90
N ALA A 65 17.70 -17.76 1.05
CA ALA A 65 17.86 -17.47 -0.39
C ALA A 65 16.49 -17.37 -1.11
N THR A 66 15.55 -18.27 -0.85
CA THR A 66 14.21 -18.24 -1.44
C THR A 66 13.33 -17.17 -0.83
N GLU A 67 13.49 -16.89 0.45
CA GLU A 67 12.85 -15.73 1.11
C GLU A 67 13.30 -14.42 0.45
N GLN A 68 14.60 -14.23 0.26
CA GLN A 68 15.15 -13.02 -0.38
C GLN A 68 14.67 -12.90 -1.84
N GLU A 69 14.67 -13.99 -2.59
CA GLU A 69 14.14 -14.03 -3.96
C GLU A 69 12.69 -13.56 -4.01
N LEU A 70 11.87 -14.00 -3.05
CA LEU A 70 10.46 -13.60 -2.98
C LEU A 70 10.31 -12.09 -2.72
N TYR A 71 11.10 -11.54 -1.78
CA TYR A 71 11.13 -10.09 -1.55
C TYR A 71 11.58 -9.31 -2.79
N ASP A 72 12.61 -9.76 -3.48
CA ASP A 72 13.15 -9.09 -4.66
C ASP A 72 12.16 -9.09 -5.84
N ARG A 73 11.37 -10.14 -5.96
CA ARG A 73 10.39 -10.29 -7.05
C ARG A 73 9.01 -9.67 -6.74
N LEU A 74 8.72 -9.39 -5.48
CA LEU A 74 7.43 -8.85 -5.05
C LEU A 74 7.02 -7.56 -5.79
N PRO A 75 7.87 -6.53 -5.96
CA PRO A 75 7.48 -5.32 -6.68
C PRO A 75 7.00 -5.60 -8.11
N GLY A 76 7.64 -6.54 -8.80
CA GLY A 76 7.24 -6.96 -10.15
C GLY A 76 5.87 -7.66 -10.16
N VAL A 77 5.59 -8.50 -9.17
CA VAL A 77 4.29 -9.16 -9.00
C VAL A 77 3.19 -8.13 -8.74
N LEU A 78 3.43 -7.17 -7.85
CA LEU A 78 2.47 -6.10 -7.54
C LEU A 78 2.17 -5.24 -8.78
N ALA A 79 3.20 -4.92 -9.57
CA ALA A 79 3.05 -4.18 -10.82
C ALA A 79 2.19 -4.96 -11.85
N GLN A 80 2.41 -6.26 -12.01
CA GLN A 80 1.62 -7.10 -12.88
C GLN A 80 0.16 -7.18 -12.42
N LEU A 81 -0.09 -7.37 -11.12
CA LEU A 81 -1.44 -7.43 -10.54
C LEU A 81 -2.17 -6.08 -10.58
N SER A 82 -1.49 -4.97 -10.79
CA SER A 82 -2.13 -3.69 -11.07
C SER A 82 -2.77 -3.65 -12.47
N GLN A 83 -2.26 -4.43 -13.42
CA GLN A 83 -2.72 -4.48 -14.82
C GLN A 83 -3.65 -5.66 -15.09
N GLN A 84 -3.52 -6.74 -14.36
CA GLN A 84 -4.29 -7.97 -14.57
C GLN A 84 -4.77 -8.56 -13.23
N SER A 85 -5.86 -9.36 -13.27
CA SER A 85 -6.47 -9.91 -12.06
C SER A 85 -5.71 -11.09 -11.47
N ARG A 86 -4.87 -11.76 -12.26
CA ARG A 86 -4.13 -12.97 -11.90
C ARG A 86 -2.73 -12.94 -12.50
N VAL A 87 -1.78 -13.53 -11.77
CA VAL A 87 -0.39 -13.73 -12.21
C VAL A 87 0.03 -15.16 -11.88
N HIS A 88 0.60 -15.84 -12.86
CA HIS A 88 1.31 -17.10 -12.61
C HIS A 88 2.68 -16.78 -12.05
N PHE A 89 2.99 -17.37 -10.90
CA PHE A 89 4.22 -17.13 -10.19
C PHE A 89 4.90 -18.46 -9.89
N GLU A 90 6.18 -18.55 -10.17
CA GLU A 90 6.96 -19.77 -9.95
C GLU A 90 8.22 -19.50 -9.14
N MET A 91 8.61 -20.47 -8.33
CA MET A 91 9.86 -20.47 -7.58
C MET A 91 10.52 -21.83 -7.65
N THR A 92 11.85 -21.83 -7.64
CA THR A 92 12.65 -23.05 -7.63
C THR A 92 13.04 -23.39 -6.19
N GLY A 93 12.75 -24.60 -5.77
CA GLY A 93 13.18 -25.17 -4.49
C GLY A 93 13.97 -26.46 -4.72
N GLY A 94 15.26 -26.42 -4.45
CA GLY A 94 16.13 -27.56 -4.79
C GLY A 94 16.19 -27.79 -6.30
N SER A 95 15.79 -28.98 -6.76
CA SER A 95 15.74 -29.36 -8.19
C SER A 95 14.35 -29.21 -8.81
N LYS A 96 13.36 -28.69 -8.08
CA LYS A 96 11.96 -28.61 -8.54
C LYS A 96 11.51 -27.17 -8.70
N VAL A 97 10.63 -26.96 -9.70
CA VAL A 97 9.92 -25.68 -9.89
C VAL A 97 8.50 -25.84 -9.35
N TYR A 98 8.08 -24.90 -8.54
CA TYR A 98 6.75 -24.86 -7.95
C TYR A 98 5.99 -23.67 -8.50
N HIS A 99 4.69 -23.84 -8.75
CA HIS A 99 3.84 -22.85 -9.39
C HIS A 99 2.64 -22.51 -8.51
N VAL A 100 2.31 -21.23 -8.42
CA VAL A 100 1.08 -20.74 -7.81
C VAL A 100 0.43 -19.69 -8.71
N THR A 101 -0.87 -19.51 -8.54
CA THR A 101 -1.60 -18.39 -9.14
C THR A 101 -1.90 -17.37 -8.07
N LEU A 102 -1.32 -16.17 -8.20
CA LEU A 102 -1.59 -15.04 -7.33
C LEU A 102 -2.71 -14.20 -7.90
N THR A 103 -3.60 -13.71 -7.05
CA THR A 103 -4.73 -12.88 -7.46
C THR A 103 -4.64 -11.48 -6.88
N ARG A 104 -5.20 -10.51 -7.58
CA ARG A 104 -5.35 -9.14 -7.07
C ARG A 104 -6.12 -9.12 -5.75
N ASP A 105 -7.14 -9.97 -5.61
CA ASP A 105 -7.95 -10.07 -4.39
C ASP A 105 -7.14 -10.56 -3.20
N LEU A 106 -6.27 -11.58 -3.38
CA LEU A 106 -5.36 -12.04 -2.33
C LEU A 106 -4.49 -10.89 -1.81
N ILE A 107 -3.85 -10.17 -2.72
CA ILE A 107 -2.95 -9.07 -2.39
C ILE A 107 -3.71 -7.92 -1.71
N GLY A 108 -4.87 -7.53 -2.24
CA GLY A 108 -5.71 -6.48 -1.67
C GLY A 108 -6.25 -6.84 -0.28
N ASN A 109 -6.74 -8.07 -0.10
CA ASN A 109 -7.25 -8.55 1.18
C ASN A 109 -6.14 -8.63 2.24
N THR A 110 -4.94 -9.04 1.84
CA THR A 110 -3.77 -9.11 2.73
C THR A 110 -3.35 -7.72 3.23
N ALA A 111 -3.45 -6.68 2.39
CA ALA A 111 -3.15 -5.31 2.75
C ALA A 111 -4.25 -4.62 3.58
N ARG A 112 -5.47 -5.16 3.61
CA ARG A 112 -6.65 -4.50 4.19
C ARG A 112 -6.47 -4.01 5.61
N PRO A 113 -5.88 -4.75 6.57
CA PRO A 113 -5.69 -4.23 7.93
C PRO A 113 -4.87 -2.94 7.96
N VAL A 114 -3.81 -2.85 7.15
CA VAL A 114 -2.95 -1.67 7.07
C VAL A 114 -3.66 -0.52 6.38
N THR A 115 -4.32 -0.76 5.25
CA THR A 115 -5.03 0.28 4.50
C THR A 115 -6.26 0.81 5.24
N GLN A 116 -6.91 0.00 6.06
CA GLN A 116 -8.00 0.45 6.92
C GLN A 116 -7.50 1.35 8.06
N GLU A 117 -6.34 1.06 8.65
CA GLU A 117 -5.71 1.95 9.64
C GLU A 117 -5.37 3.31 9.02
N MET A 118 -4.79 3.32 7.81
CA MET A 118 -4.55 4.56 7.06
C MET A 118 -5.86 5.35 6.88
N ARG A 119 -6.93 4.68 6.45
CA ARG A 119 -8.23 5.32 6.24
C ARG A 119 -8.80 5.92 7.53
N ARG A 120 -8.71 5.19 8.66
CA ARG A 120 -9.18 5.69 9.96
C ARG A 120 -8.43 6.95 10.38
N LEU A 121 -7.10 6.94 10.22
CA LEU A 121 -6.27 8.08 10.53
C LEU A 121 -6.63 9.30 9.66
N ILE A 122 -6.80 9.11 8.35
CA ILE A 122 -7.19 10.17 7.43
C ILE A 122 -8.58 10.71 7.77
N ALA A 123 -9.56 9.83 8.02
CA ALA A 123 -10.92 10.23 8.39
C ALA A 123 -10.92 11.07 9.68
N GLY A 124 -10.22 10.63 10.73
CA GLY A 124 -10.09 11.39 11.97
C GLY A 124 -9.41 12.74 11.78
N PHE A 125 -8.45 12.81 10.86
CA PHE A 125 -7.80 14.08 10.50
C PHE A 125 -8.77 15.01 9.76
N CYS A 126 -9.53 14.48 8.81
CA CYS A 126 -10.57 15.20 8.09
C CYS A 126 -11.64 15.77 9.05
N ASP A 127 -12.10 14.96 9.99
CA ASP A 127 -13.14 15.38 10.95
C ASP A 127 -12.63 16.49 11.89
N ARG A 128 -11.35 16.47 12.23
CA ARG A 128 -10.73 17.52 13.05
C ARG A 128 -10.62 18.86 12.33
N TYR A 129 -10.22 18.85 11.05
CA TYR A 129 -9.87 20.07 10.31
C TYR A 129 -10.94 20.54 9.32
N ASP A 130 -11.90 19.70 8.96
CA ASP A 130 -13.00 20.02 8.05
C ASP A 130 -14.28 19.26 8.43
N PRO A 131 -14.86 19.54 9.63
CA PRO A 131 -16.06 18.82 10.11
C PRO A 131 -17.29 19.04 9.23
N GLY A 132 -17.33 20.12 8.46
CA GLY A 132 -18.41 20.43 7.53
C GLY A 132 -18.28 19.76 6.17
N ALA A 133 -17.22 18.99 5.93
CA ALA A 133 -16.94 18.34 4.66
C ALA A 133 -17.06 19.27 3.44
N SER A 134 -16.49 20.48 3.56
CA SER A 134 -16.63 21.58 2.59
C SER A 134 -15.84 21.37 1.28
N GLY A 135 -15.16 20.25 1.17
CA GLY A 135 -14.32 19.88 0.04
C GLY A 135 -12.92 19.50 0.50
N ARG A 136 -12.57 18.26 0.24
CA ARG A 136 -11.31 17.65 0.68
C ARG A 136 -10.50 17.21 -0.53
N VAL A 137 -9.21 17.51 -0.53
CA VAL A 137 -8.28 17.07 -1.58
C VAL A 137 -7.17 16.25 -0.94
N LEU A 138 -7.00 15.04 -1.43
CA LEU A 138 -5.94 14.13 -1.02
C LEU A 138 -4.89 14.08 -2.12
N LEU A 139 -3.71 14.59 -1.83
CA LEU A 139 -2.54 14.49 -2.71
C LEU A 139 -1.76 13.22 -2.34
N LEU A 140 -1.78 12.23 -3.20
CA LEU A 140 -1.07 10.98 -2.99
C LEU A 140 0.28 11.00 -3.71
N THR A 141 1.34 10.62 -3.00
CA THR A 141 2.59 10.32 -3.69
C THR A 141 2.41 9.13 -4.65
N ASP A 142 3.17 9.11 -5.73
CA ASP A 142 3.13 8.04 -6.72
C ASP A 142 3.35 6.65 -6.08
N ARG A 143 4.30 6.53 -5.17
CA ARG A 143 4.57 5.27 -4.46
C ARG A 143 3.38 4.79 -3.63
N LEU A 144 2.66 5.68 -2.93
CA LEU A 144 1.46 5.33 -2.18
C LEU A 144 0.31 4.93 -3.12
N ALA A 145 0.12 5.70 -4.19
CA ALA A 145 -0.96 5.48 -5.14
C ALA A 145 -0.86 4.16 -5.92
N ARG A 146 0.35 3.62 -6.08
CA ARG A 146 0.60 2.33 -6.74
C ARG A 146 0.36 1.11 -5.86
N LEU A 147 0.25 1.30 -4.55
CA LEU A 147 0.05 0.17 -3.64
C LEU A 147 -1.34 -0.45 -3.83
N PRO A 148 -1.44 -1.78 -3.91
CA PRO A 148 -2.70 -2.48 -4.06
C PRO A 148 -3.68 -2.15 -2.92
N GLY A 149 -4.93 -1.86 -3.29
CA GLY A 149 -6.01 -1.59 -2.34
C GLY A 149 -6.07 -0.15 -1.82
N VAL A 150 -5.01 0.65 -1.88
CA VAL A 150 -4.97 2.00 -1.31
C VAL A 150 -6.03 2.92 -1.93
N LYS A 151 -6.04 3.06 -3.26
CA LYS A 151 -7.02 3.93 -3.93
C LYS A 151 -8.47 3.52 -3.64
N ASN A 152 -8.75 2.22 -3.62
CA ASN A 152 -10.08 1.71 -3.32
C ASN A 152 -10.53 2.06 -1.89
N VAL A 153 -9.62 1.93 -0.92
CA VAL A 153 -9.91 2.27 0.47
C VAL A 153 -10.09 3.78 0.66
N LEU A 154 -9.25 4.60 0.02
CA LEU A 154 -9.32 6.05 0.11
C LEU A 154 -10.54 6.64 -0.61
N SER A 155 -11.01 6.02 -1.69
CA SER A 155 -12.22 6.46 -2.41
C SER A 155 -13.50 6.38 -1.58
N ARG A 156 -13.46 5.68 -0.44
CA ARG A 156 -14.58 5.57 0.51
C ARG A 156 -14.62 6.71 1.53
N ILE A 157 -13.67 7.65 1.49
CA ILE A 157 -13.70 8.86 2.32
C ILE A 157 -14.60 9.86 1.61
N GLU A 158 -15.64 10.30 2.33
CA GLU A 158 -16.67 11.18 1.76
C GLU A 158 -16.13 12.56 1.36
N ASN A 159 -16.66 13.10 0.26
CA ASN A 159 -16.33 14.42 -0.27
C ASN A 159 -14.84 14.67 -0.51
N CYS A 160 -14.10 13.61 -0.88
CA CYS A 160 -12.68 13.66 -1.15
C CYS A 160 -12.38 13.53 -2.64
N LYS A 161 -11.60 14.47 -3.19
CA LYS A 161 -10.97 14.37 -4.50
C LYS A 161 -9.55 13.85 -4.32
N MET A 162 -9.18 12.77 -5.00
CA MET A 162 -7.81 12.24 -5.01
C MET A 162 -7.04 12.79 -6.22
N ILE A 163 -5.82 13.22 -5.97
CA ILE A 163 -4.86 13.64 -7.00
C ILE A 163 -3.56 12.88 -6.74
N VAL A 164 -3.06 12.18 -7.76
CA VAL A 164 -1.76 11.49 -7.69
C VAL A 164 -0.69 12.45 -8.20
N LEU A 165 0.32 12.66 -7.38
CA LEU A 165 1.48 13.46 -7.74
C LEU A 165 2.39 12.65 -8.67
N SER A 166 2.96 13.31 -9.68
CA SER A 166 3.95 12.68 -10.55
C SER A 166 5.22 12.35 -9.76
N ALA A 167 5.94 11.31 -10.19
CA ALA A 167 7.21 10.94 -9.57
C ALA A 167 8.17 12.15 -9.63
N GLY A 168 8.76 12.50 -8.48
CA GLY A 168 9.67 13.66 -8.37
C GLY A 168 9.01 14.99 -8.00
N SER A 169 7.72 15.00 -7.68
CA SER A 169 6.99 16.22 -7.22
C SER A 169 6.94 16.33 -5.67
N GLY A 170 7.82 15.63 -4.97
CA GLY A 170 7.92 15.66 -3.50
C GLY A 170 9.00 16.60 -3.01
#